data_9be77ae0784d4ebf59e6f79a43cab30b
#
_entry.id   9be77ae0784d4ebf59e6f79a43cab30b
#
_cell.length_a   1.000
_cell.length_b   1.000
_cell.length_c   1.000
_cell.angle_alpha   90.00
_cell.angle_beta   90.00
_cell.angle_gamma   90.00
#
_symmetry.space_group_name_H-M   'P 1'
#
loop_
_entity.id
_entity.type
_entity.pdbx_description
1 polymer ?
#
loop_
_entity_poly.entity_id
_entity_poly.type
_entity_poly.pdbx_seq_one_letter_code
_entity_poly.pdbx_strand_id
1 'polypeptide(L)'
;MKKSVLVGNGINIQFGGYTNYSGQAIMQRVINNIANGKYNPLVNYEISQDEMLGILEGLVNIINKVKRGQLTQYADGLFFVLEMDRIKRTYPDNSTITSVFLEDYFLAAEIFTNMYKETDGEEKSEFYRKSIFDFLHYIIVDGIYNDGLINEIHKNYSSKMESFLKKYDNIFTVNYDYNLERFLADQKNIVTIQNDKNLYTCTKEILKYRIAGLRMKKV
;
A
#
# COMPACT_ATOMS: atom_id res chain seq x y z
N MET A 1 -31.60 -7.47 -11.24
CA MET A 1 -30.17 -7.32 -11.62
C MET A 1 -29.43 -6.97 -10.34
N LYS A 2 -28.40 -7.75 -9.95
CA LYS A 2 -27.62 -7.46 -8.74
C LYS A 2 -26.69 -6.27 -9.01
N LYS A 3 -26.62 -5.35 -8.07
CA LYS A 3 -25.75 -4.17 -8.14
C LYS A 3 -24.53 -4.39 -7.27
N SER A 4 -23.37 -4.00 -7.77
CA SER A 4 -22.10 -4.13 -7.05
C SER A 4 -21.38 -2.79 -6.98
N VAL A 5 -20.61 -2.57 -5.90
CA VAL A 5 -19.73 -1.43 -5.74
C VAL A 5 -18.35 -1.89 -5.30
N LEU A 6 -17.31 -1.25 -5.85
CA LEU A 6 -15.92 -1.38 -5.43
C LEU A 6 -15.50 -0.11 -4.69
N VAL A 7 -15.00 -0.28 -3.48
CA VAL A 7 -14.57 0.81 -2.61
C VAL A 7 -13.05 0.77 -2.45
N GLY A 8 -12.39 1.88 -2.71
CA GLY A 8 -10.94 2.03 -2.57
C GLY A 8 -10.57 3.09 -1.53
N ASN A 9 -9.28 3.47 -1.48
CA ASN A 9 -8.72 4.41 -0.49
C ASN A 9 -9.40 5.79 -0.48
N GLY A 10 -10.16 6.14 -1.51
CA GLY A 10 -10.97 7.36 -1.51
C GLY A 10 -11.91 7.50 -0.31
N ILE A 11 -12.38 6.38 0.27
CA ILE A 11 -13.20 6.39 1.48
C ILE A 11 -12.38 6.86 2.70
N ASN A 12 -11.13 6.40 2.83
CA ASN A 12 -10.25 6.82 3.92
C ASN A 12 -9.87 8.30 3.77
N ILE A 13 -9.63 8.76 2.54
CA ILE A 13 -9.36 10.16 2.26
C ILE A 13 -10.58 11.03 2.63
N GLN A 14 -11.76 10.59 2.26
CA GLN A 14 -13.01 11.32 2.51
C GLN A 14 -13.35 11.46 4.01
N PHE A 15 -13.15 10.40 4.78
CA PHE A 15 -13.57 10.36 6.19
C PHE A 15 -12.42 10.48 7.19
N GLY A 16 -11.21 10.18 6.79
CA GLY A 16 -9.99 10.35 7.58
C GLY A 16 -9.19 11.61 7.25
N GLY A 17 -9.54 12.28 6.15
CA GLY A 17 -8.89 13.51 5.67
C GLY A 17 -7.78 13.27 4.65
N TYR A 18 -7.74 14.11 3.63
CA TYR A 18 -6.72 14.09 2.58
C TYR A 18 -5.30 14.26 3.15
N THR A 19 -5.15 15.14 4.13
CA THR A 19 -3.89 15.42 4.82
C THR A 19 -3.34 14.23 5.62
N ASN A 20 -4.17 13.21 5.86
CA ASN A 20 -3.77 12.03 6.62
C ASN A 20 -3.60 10.79 5.74
N TYR A 21 -4.41 10.62 4.70
CA TYR A 21 -4.53 9.36 3.97
C TYR A 21 -4.34 9.46 2.46
N SER A 22 -3.95 10.62 1.93
CA SER A 22 -3.42 10.68 0.56
C SER A 22 -2.07 9.96 0.50
N GLY A 23 -1.71 9.43 -0.67
CA GLY A 23 -0.38 8.79 -0.86
C GLY A 23 0.77 9.73 -0.47
N GLN A 24 0.65 11.02 -0.81
CA GLN A 24 1.62 12.05 -0.41
C GLN A 24 1.73 12.17 1.13
N ALA A 25 0.61 12.20 1.83
CA ALA A 25 0.62 12.32 3.30
C ALA A 25 1.21 11.08 3.96
N ILE A 26 0.92 9.90 3.43
CA ILE A 26 1.48 8.63 3.91
C ILE A 26 3.01 8.64 3.72
N MET A 27 3.50 8.98 2.53
CA MET A 27 4.94 9.00 2.27
C MET A 27 5.66 10.11 3.06
N GLN A 28 5.04 11.27 3.27
CA GLN A 28 5.60 12.29 4.15
C GLN A 28 5.75 11.78 5.58
N ARG A 29 4.78 11.02 6.08
CA ARG A 29 4.85 10.38 7.39
C ARG A 29 5.95 9.33 7.45
N VAL A 30 6.09 8.52 6.41
CA VAL A 30 7.20 7.56 6.29
C VAL A 30 8.55 8.26 6.40
N ILE A 31 8.77 9.33 5.64
CA ILE A 31 10.02 10.13 5.71
C ILE A 31 10.26 10.64 7.13
N ASN A 32 9.24 11.22 7.75
CA ASN A 32 9.36 11.74 9.13
C ASN A 32 9.67 10.61 10.13
N ASN A 33 9.06 9.44 9.96
CA ASN A 33 9.32 8.28 10.81
C ASN A 33 10.75 7.74 10.63
N ILE A 34 11.29 7.74 9.40
CA ILE A 34 12.70 7.40 9.13
C ILE A 34 13.59 8.42 9.85
N ALA A 35 13.38 9.71 9.62
CA ALA A 35 14.19 10.78 10.21
C ALA A 35 14.18 10.76 11.73
N ASN A 36 13.07 10.34 12.36
CA ASN A 36 12.94 10.21 13.81
C ASN A 36 13.46 8.86 14.35
N GLY A 37 14.04 8.01 13.53
CA GLY A 37 14.59 6.71 13.94
C GLY A 37 13.55 5.65 14.31
N LYS A 38 12.28 5.83 13.94
CA LYS A 38 11.21 4.87 14.27
C LYS A 38 11.48 3.47 13.73
N TYR A 39 12.18 3.37 12.61
CA TYR A 39 12.47 2.11 11.93
C TYR A 39 13.87 1.54 12.26
N ASN A 40 14.69 2.21 13.07
CA ASN A 40 16.03 1.75 13.43
C ASN A 40 16.07 0.33 14.07
N PRO A 41 15.03 -0.13 14.81
CA PRO A 41 15.01 -1.49 15.33
C PRO A 41 14.54 -2.54 14.32
N LEU A 42 14.46 -2.23 13.03
CA LEU A 42 14.13 -3.24 12.02
C LEU A 42 15.22 -4.29 11.96
N VAL A 43 14.95 -5.22 12.78
CA VAL A 43 15.39 -6.57 12.95
C VAL A 43 16.27 -7.07 11.80
N ASN A 44 17.51 -7.39 12.14
CA ASN A 44 18.51 -8.12 11.37
C ASN A 44 19.23 -7.39 10.23
N TYR A 45 18.86 -6.16 9.90
CA TYR A 45 19.62 -5.32 8.98
C TYR A 45 19.85 -3.99 9.69
N GLU A 46 21.09 -3.71 10.07
CA GLU A 46 21.52 -2.39 10.51
C GLU A 46 21.51 -1.43 9.31
N ILE A 47 20.29 -1.12 8.82
CA ILE A 47 20.11 -0.13 7.76
C ILE A 47 20.02 1.23 8.45
N SER A 48 20.93 2.12 8.13
CA SER A 48 20.90 3.50 8.61
C SER A 48 19.71 4.30 8.04
N GLN A 49 19.40 5.43 8.67
CA GLN A 49 18.36 6.34 8.18
C GLN A 49 18.64 6.84 6.76
N ASP A 50 19.92 7.16 6.49
CA ASP A 50 20.35 7.64 5.17
C ASP A 50 20.20 6.55 4.11
N GLU A 51 20.49 5.30 4.43
CA GLU A 51 20.30 4.16 3.54
C GLU A 51 18.80 3.91 3.25
N MET A 52 17.93 4.04 4.26
CA MET A 52 16.47 3.92 4.06
C MET A 52 15.95 4.99 3.10
N LEU A 53 16.39 6.24 3.28
CA LEU A 53 16.04 7.33 2.36
C LEU A 53 16.65 7.11 0.99
N GLY A 54 17.91 6.66 0.93
CA GLY A 54 18.61 6.33 -0.32
C GLY A 54 17.90 5.24 -1.13
N ILE A 55 17.31 4.23 -0.48
CA ILE A 55 16.49 3.22 -1.16
C ILE A 55 15.27 3.88 -1.80
N LEU A 56 14.53 4.70 -1.06
CA LEU A 56 13.34 5.39 -1.59
C LEU A 56 13.70 6.33 -2.75
N GLU A 57 14.76 7.12 -2.61
CA GLU A 57 15.26 7.99 -3.68
C GLU A 57 15.71 7.20 -4.91
N GLY A 58 16.37 6.07 -4.72
CA GLY A 58 16.77 5.16 -5.78
C GLY A 58 15.57 4.64 -6.57
N LEU A 59 14.50 4.24 -5.88
CA LEU A 59 13.27 3.78 -6.52
C LEU A 59 12.56 4.92 -7.28
N VAL A 60 12.51 6.13 -6.70
CA VAL A 60 12.00 7.32 -7.40
C VAL A 60 12.82 7.65 -8.64
N ASN A 61 14.16 7.49 -8.58
CA ASN A 61 15.01 7.69 -9.75
C ASN A 61 14.72 6.67 -10.87
N ILE A 62 14.35 5.44 -10.54
CA ILE A 62 13.87 4.46 -11.53
C ILE A 62 12.59 4.96 -12.20
N ILE A 63 11.60 5.45 -11.44
CA ILE A 63 10.37 6.06 -11.99
C ILE A 63 10.71 7.22 -12.94
N ASN A 64 11.62 8.10 -12.53
CA ASN A 64 12.06 9.23 -13.34
C ASN A 64 12.78 8.78 -14.64
N LYS A 65 13.57 7.70 -14.60
CA LYS A 65 14.20 7.11 -15.78
C LYS A 65 13.17 6.49 -16.72
N VAL A 66 12.18 5.76 -16.19
CA VAL A 66 11.07 5.22 -17.00
C VAL A 66 10.27 6.33 -17.63
N LYS A 67 9.97 7.41 -16.89
CA LYS A 67 9.29 8.61 -17.42
C LYS A 67 10.01 9.18 -18.63
N ARG A 68 11.35 9.22 -18.62
CA ARG A 68 12.19 9.69 -19.73
C ARG A 68 12.38 8.66 -20.85
N GLY A 69 11.66 7.54 -20.82
CA GLY A 69 11.76 6.48 -21.83
C GLY A 69 12.99 5.60 -21.72
N GLN A 70 13.69 5.66 -20.59
CA GLN A 70 14.82 4.78 -20.27
C GLN A 70 14.31 3.49 -19.59
N LEU A 71 15.17 2.48 -19.49
CA LEU A 71 14.91 1.20 -18.82
C LEU A 71 13.80 0.34 -19.45
N THR A 72 13.40 0.66 -20.69
CA THR A 72 12.35 -0.10 -21.40
C THR A 72 12.73 -1.54 -21.69
N GLN A 73 14.03 -1.86 -21.76
CA GLN A 73 14.57 -3.21 -21.95
C GLN A 73 14.29 -4.14 -20.76
N TYR A 74 13.99 -3.56 -19.59
CA TYR A 74 13.68 -4.32 -18.37
C TYR A 74 12.18 -4.58 -18.19
N ALA A 75 11.37 -4.16 -19.16
CA ALA A 75 9.95 -4.47 -19.22
C ALA A 75 9.77 -5.92 -19.72
N ASP A 76 9.68 -6.87 -18.80
CA ASP A 76 9.37 -8.25 -19.13
C ASP A 76 7.85 -8.48 -19.15
N GLY A 77 7.34 -8.72 -20.36
CA GLY A 77 5.94 -9.00 -20.60
C GLY A 77 5.04 -7.75 -20.75
N LEU A 78 3.83 -8.01 -21.27
CA LEU A 78 2.84 -6.98 -21.61
C LEU A 78 2.45 -6.11 -20.41
N PHE A 79 2.36 -6.69 -19.23
CA PHE A 79 2.01 -5.96 -18.01
C PHE A 79 3.00 -4.82 -17.74
N PHE A 80 4.30 -5.10 -17.76
CA PHE A 80 5.33 -4.10 -17.51
C PHE A 80 5.34 -3.00 -18.59
N VAL A 81 5.12 -3.36 -19.85
CA VAL A 81 5.02 -2.38 -20.94
C VAL A 81 3.87 -1.41 -20.69
N LEU A 82 2.69 -1.91 -20.30
CA LEU A 82 1.53 -1.08 -20.00
C LEU A 82 1.77 -0.17 -18.79
N GLU A 83 2.39 -0.70 -17.74
CA GLU A 83 2.70 0.07 -16.54
C GLU A 83 3.77 1.15 -16.80
N MET A 84 4.79 0.87 -17.59
CA MET A 84 5.77 1.89 -18.01
C MET A 84 5.11 3.01 -18.84
N ASP A 85 4.18 2.68 -19.73
CA ASP A 85 3.43 3.66 -20.49
C ASP A 85 2.49 4.50 -19.60
N ARG A 86 1.94 3.87 -18.54
CA ARG A 86 1.17 4.59 -17.52
C ARG A 86 2.07 5.58 -16.77
N ILE A 87 3.26 5.17 -16.32
CA ILE A 87 4.24 6.05 -15.66
C ILE A 87 4.59 7.25 -16.53
N LYS A 88 4.89 7.01 -17.82
CA LYS A 88 5.20 8.10 -18.77
C LYS A 88 4.09 9.15 -18.88
N ARG A 89 2.83 8.73 -18.78
CA ARG A 89 1.67 9.64 -18.84
C ARG A 89 1.34 10.30 -17.51
N THR A 90 1.62 9.63 -16.40
CA THR A 90 1.17 10.04 -15.06
C THR A 90 2.13 11.02 -14.39
N TYR A 91 3.44 10.79 -14.51
CA TYR A 91 4.43 11.53 -13.73
C TYR A 91 5.05 12.70 -14.49
N PRO A 92 5.43 13.79 -13.78
CA PRO A 92 6.31 14.82 -14.32
C PRO A 92 7.74 14.27 -14.49
N ASP A 93 8.61 15.05 -15.14
CA ASP A 93 9.99 14.62 -15.42
C ASP A 93 10.88 14.45 -14.20
N ASN A 94 10.52 15.09 -13.08
CA ASN A 94 11.26 15.07 -11.83
C ASN A 94 10.31 14.79 -10.65
N SER A 95 9.95 13.54 -10.46
CA SER A 95 9.17 13.11 -9.31
C SER A 95 10.03 13.05 -8.05
N THR A 96 9.39 13.25 -6.90
CA THR A 96 9.99 13.17 -5.56
C THR A 96 9.39 12.01 -4.77
N ILE A 97 9.96 11.65 -3.61
CA ILE A 97 9.46 10.57 -2.77
C ILE A 97 7.96 10.74 -2.48
N THR A 98 7.50 11.93 -2.18
CA THR A 98 6.09 12.16 -1.83
C THR A 98 5.14 12.27 -3.03
N SER A 99 5.66 12.35 -4.25
CA SER A 99 4.85 12.52 -5.47
C SER A 99 4.60 11.20 -6.22
N VAL A 100 5.30 10.13 -5.86
CA VAL A 100 5.12 8.79 -6.44
C VAL A 100 4.00 8.04 -5.70
N PHE A 101 3.15 7.35 -6.44
CA PHE A 101 2.09 6.53 -5.86
C PHE A 101 2.68 5.32 -5.13
N LEU A 102 2.01 4.87 -4.08
CA LEU A 102 2.51 3.79 -3.21
C LEU A 102 2.78 2.50 -4.00
N GLU A 103 1.91 2.17 -4.93
CA GLU A 103 2.00 1.00 -5.78
C GLU A 103 3.23 1.06 -6.71
N ASP A 104 3.63 2.25 -7.12
CA ASP A 104 4.73 2.43 -8.07
C ASP A 104 6.11 2.26 -7.43
N TYR A 105 6.20 2.29 -6.10
CA TYR A 105 7.40 1.87 -5.40
C TYR A 105 7.69 0.38 -5.59
N PHE A 106 6.66 -0.45 -5.55
CA PHE A 106 6.79 -1.89 -5.79
C PHE A 106 7.14 -2.18 -7.25
N LEU A 107 6.54 -1.44 -8.18
CA LEU A 107 6.90 -1.55 -9.59
C LEU A 107 8.35 -1.12 -9.84
N ALA A 108 8.81 -0.03 -9.23
CA ALA A 108 10.20 0.40 -9.31
C ALA A 108 11.17 -0.64 -8.73
N ALA A 109 10.78 -1.30 -7.62
CA ALA A 109 11.56 -2.37 -7.03
C ALA A 109 11.65 -3.60 -7.95
N GLU A 110 10.59 -3.97 -8.66
CA GLU A 110 10.64 -5.03 -9.67
C GLU A 110 11.57 -4.66 -10.84
N ILE A 111 11.48 -3.44 -11.35
CA ILE A 111 12.38 -2.97 -12.43
C ILE A 111 13.84 -3.02 -11.94
N PHE A 112 14.11 -2.55 -10.72
CA PHE A 112 15.42 -2.60 -10.10
C PHE A 112 15.97 -4.03 -10.05
N THR A 113 15.17 -4.96 -9.58
CA THR A 113 15.59 -6.37 -9.46
C THR A 113 15.83 -7.02 -10.81
N ASN A 114 15.04 -6.71 -11.83
CA ASN A 114 15.28 -7.17 -13.20
C ASN A 114 16.62 -6.65 -13.78
N MET A 115 16.98 -5.40 -13.45
CA MET A 115 18.30 -4.86 -13.83
C MET A 115 19.45 -5.65 -13.19
N TYR A 116 19.31 -5.98 -11.90
CA TYR A 116 20.34 -6.75 -11.18
C TYR A 116 20.41 -8.21 -11.59
N LYS A 117 19.30 -8.79 -12.05
CA LYS A 117 19.29 -10.16 -12.56
C LYS A 117 20.28 -10.36 -13.73
N GLU A 118 20.41 -9.35 -14.58
CA GLU A 118 21.35 -9.40 -15.71
C GLU A 118 22.82 -9.29 -15.28
N THR A 119 23.11 -8.60 -14.16
CA THR A 119 24.48 -8.33 -13.71
C THR A 119 24.97 -9.29 -12.64
N ASP A 120 24.13 -9.61 -11.68
CA ASP A 120 24.49 -10.33 -10.44
C ASP A 120 23.89 -11.73 -10.33
N GLY A 121 23.06 -12.12 -11.30
CA GLY A 121 22.39 -13.41 -11.36
C GLY A 121 21.09 -13.50 -10.55
N GLU A 122 20.37 -14.59 -10.76
CA GLU A 122 18.99 -14.76 -10.29
C GLU A 122 18.89 -14.84 -8.77
N GLU A 123 19.79 -15.56 -8.11
CA GLU A 123 19.77 -15.76 -6.66
C GLU A 123 19.92 -14.45 -5.87
N LYS A 124 20.90 -13.62 -6.28
CA LYS A 124 21.09 -12.30 -5.65
C LYS A 124 19.96 -11.34 -5.95
N SER A 125 19.45 -11.37 -7.17
CA SER A 125 18.30 -10.57 -7.58
C SER A 125 17.06 -10.88 -6.73
N GLU A 126 16.76 -12.17 -6.48
CA GLU A 126 15.63 -12.57 -5.63
C GLU A 126 15.85 -12.17 -4.17
N PHE A 127 17.08 -12.23 -3.66
CA PHE A 127 17.40 -11.72 -2.32
C PHE A 127 17.14 -10.22 -2.21
N TYR A 128 17.60 -9.42 -3.18
CA TYR A 128 17.33 -7.98 -3.19
C TYR A 128 15.85 -7.67 -3.32
N ARG A 129 15.16 -8.39 -4.20
CA ARG A 129 13.72 -8.28 -4.38
C ARG A 129 13.00 -8.45 -3.06
N LYS A 130 13.23 -9.57 -2.38
CA LYS A 130 12.61 -9.87 -1.09
C LYS A 130 12.91 -8.78 -0.06
N SER A 131 14.17 -8.38 0.08
CA SER A 131 14.60 -7.39 1.07
C SER A 131 13.95 -6.03 0.84
N ILE A 132 13.91 -5.54 -0.41
CA ILE A 132 13.28 -4.26 -0.75
C ILE A 132 11.77 -4.33 -0.56
N PHE A 133 11.13 -5.42 -0.96
CA PHE A 133 9.68 -5.58 -0.78
C PHE A 133 9.30 -5.65 0.69
N ASP A 134 10.02 -6.41 1.51
CA ASP A 134 9.78 -6.49 2.96
C ASP A 134 9.95 -5.11 3.62
N PHE A 135 10.98 -4.36 3.23
CA PHE A 135 11.19 -3.00 3.68
C PHE A 135 10.03 -2.07 3.29
N LEU A 136 9.65 -2.04 2.02
CA LEU A 136 8.55 -1.20 1.53
C LEU A 136 7.22 -1.55 2.21
N HIS A 137 6.90 -2.84 2.29
CA HIS A 137 5.69 -3.28 3.00
C HIS A 137 5.66 -2.76 4.43
N TYR A 138 6.77 -2.88 5.14
CA TYR A 138 6.85 -2.45 6.53
C TYR A 138 6.60 -0.95 6.69
N ILE A 139 7.37 -0.11 5.99
CA ILE A 139 7.30 1.35 6.16
C ILE A 139 5.98 1.93 5.63
N ILE A 140 5.47 1.40 4.51
CA ILE A 140 4.21 1.88 3.92
C ILE A 140 3.02 1.46 4.78
N VAL A 141 2.98 0.21 5.25
CA VAL A 141 1.91 -0.26 6.15
C VAL A 141 1.91 0.52 7.46
N ASP A 142 3.08 0.79 8.05
CA ASP A 142 3.18 1.64 9.24
C ASP A 142 2.73 3.08 8.95
N GLY A 143 3.13 3.62 7.79
CA GLY A 143 2.68 4.93 7.33
C GLY A 143 1.16 5.02 7.15
N ILE A 144 0.53 3.98 6.62
CA ILE A 144 -0.93 3.87 6.51
C ILE A 144 -1.56 3.71 7.89
N TYR A 145 -0.98 2.86 8.74
CA TYR A 145 -1.50 2.57 10.08
C TYR A 145 -1.56 3.80 10.97
N ASN A 146 -0.58 4.71 10.86
CA ASN A 146 -0.57 6.00 11.52
C ASN A 146 -0.88 5.88 13.02
N ASP A 147 -0.10 5.09 13.73
CA ASP A 147 -0.24 4.83 15.17
C ASP A 147 -1.65 4.36 15.60
N GLY A 148 -2.35 3.70 14.69
CA GLY A 148 -3.68 3.14 14.90
C GLY A 148 -4.83 4.06 14.49
N LEU A 149 -4.58 5.29 14.10
CA LEU A 149 -5.62 6.25 13.72
C LEU A 149 -6.45 5.77 12.52
N ILE A 150 -5.87 4.97 11.61
CA ILE A 150 -6.65 4.39 10.51
C ILE A 150 -7.84 3.57 11.02
N ASN A 151 -7.69 2.91 12.16
CA ASN A 151 -8.73 2.04 12.72
C ASN A 151 -9.95 2.81 13.25
N GLU A 152 -9.85 4.13 13.35
CA GLU A 152 -10.89 5.01 13.88
C GLU A 152 -11.74 5.67 12.79
N ILE A 153 -11.31 5.57 11.50
CA ILE A 153 -11.97 6.25 10.38
C ILE A 153 -13.43 5.83 10.23
N HIS A 154 -13.74 4.55 10.45
CA HIS A 154 -15.10 4.03 10.35
C HIS A 154 -16.10 4.75 11.26
N LYS A 155 -15.66 5.34 12.37
CA LYS A 155 -16.48 6.11 13.29
C LYS A 155 -16.96 7.43 12.68
N ASN A 156 -16.27 7.92 11.65
CA ASN A 156 -16.62 9.15 10.94
C ASN A 156 -17.59 8.91 9.77
N TYR A 157 -17.90 7.65 9.47
CA TYR A 157 -18.79 7.32 8.36
C TYR A 157 -20.21 7.86 8.66
N SER A 158 -20.74 8.62 7.71
CA SER A 158 -22.03 9.27 7.85
C SER A 158 -23.20 8.32 7.50
N SER A 159 -24.42 8.71 7.93
CA SER A 159 -25.66 8.06 7.49
C SER A 159 -25.84 8.08 5.97
N LYS A 160 -25.24 9.07 5.28
CA LYS A 160 -25.22 9.10 3.81
C LYS A 160 -24.39 7.95 3.23
N MET A 161 -23.27 7.59 3.87
CA MET A 161 -22.47 6.43 3.49
C MET A 161 -23.23 5.13 3.67
N GLU A 162 -23.93 4.98 4.80
CA GLU A 162 -24.82 3.84 5.03
C GLU A 162 -25.89 3.74 3.95
N SER A 163 -26.60 4.85 3.68
CA SER A 163 -27.63 4.93 2.65
C SER A 163 -27.09 4.67 1.24
N PHE A 164 -25.83 5.02 0.98
CA PHE A 164 -25.14 4.72 -0.27
C PHE A 164 -24.88 3.22 -0.41
N LEU A 165 -24.27 2.60 0.61
CA LEU A 165 -23.91 1.17 0.59
C LEU A 165 -25.14 0.27 0.51
N LYS A 166 -26.25 0.63 1.16
CA LYS A 166 -27.52 -0.11 1.09
C LYS A 166 -28.14 -0.22 -0.30
N LYS A 167 -27.65 0.54 -1.28
CA LYS A 167 -28.12 0.45 -2.67
C LYS A 167 -27.51 -0.71 -3.45
N TYR A 168 -26.55 -1.41 -2.86
CA TYR A 168 -25.77 -2.45 -3.52
C TYR A 168 -25.97 -3.79 -2.83
N ASP A 169 -26.08 -4.85 -3.65
CA ASP A 169 -26.19 -6.23 -3.20
C ASP A 169 -24.82 -6.81 -2.81
N ASN A 170 -23.74 -6.32 -3.47
CA ASN A 170 -22.39 -6.75 -3.21
C ASN A 170 -21.50 -5.52 -3.03
N ILE A 171 -20.65 -5.57 -2.00
CA ILE A 171 -19.69 -4.52 -1.68
C ILE A 171 -18.31 -5.17 -1.64
N PHE A 172 -17.39 -4.64 -2.45
CA PHE A 172 -15.99 -5.08 -2.51
C PHE A 172 -15.09 -3.95 -2.03
N THR A 173 -13.99 -4.29 -1.40
CA THR A 173 -12.96 -3.33 -1.03
C THR A 173 -11.58 -3.80 -1.48
N VAL A 174 -10.76 -2.85 -1.94
CA VAL A 174 -9.34 -3.04 -2.19
C VAL A 174 -8.48 -2.38 -1.11
N ASN A 175 -9.11 -1.85 -0.06
CA ASN A 175 -8.40 -1.28 1.06
C ASN A 175 -7.79 -2.37 1.95
N TYR A 176 -6.61 -2.09 2.46
CA TYR A 176 -5.91 -2.97 3.42
C TYR A 176 -6.34 -2.73 4.87
N ASP A 177 -7.18 -1.70 5.12
CA ASP A 177 -7.81 -1.44 6.40
C ASP A 177 -9.16 -2.17 6.50
N TYR A 178 -9.69 -2.29 7.68
CA TYR A 178 -10.98 -2.96 7.93
C TYR A 178 -12.10 -1.97 8.30
N ASN A 179 -11.97 -0.70 7.90
CA ASN A 179 -12.93 0.32 8.29
C ASN A 179 -14.32 0.08 7.71
N LEU A 180 -14.37 -0.36 6.45
CA LEU A 180 -15.65 -0.68 5.80
C LEU A 180 -16.35 -1.85 6.47
N GLU A 181 -15.61 -2.93 6.74
CA GLU A 181 -16.11 -4.11 7.41
C GLU A 181 -16.57 -3.82 8.82
N ARG A 182 -15.82 -3.01 9.57
CA ARG A 182 -16.19 -2.57 10.93
C ARG A 182 -17.48 -1.74 10.90
N PHE A 183 -17.58 -0.78 10.00
CA PHE A 183 -18.75 0.03 9.83
C PHE A 183 -19.99 -0.81 9.52
N LEU A 184 -19.88 -1.77 8.59
CA LEU A 184 -20.98 -2.66 8.22
C LEU A 184 -21.37 -3.61 9.36
N ALA A 185 -20.39 -4.11 10.13
CA ALA A 185 -20.64 -4.96 11.29
C ALA A 185 -21.36 -4.21 12.42
N ASP A 186 -21.01 -2.95 12.66
CA ASP A 186 -21.65 -2.11 13.69
C ASP A 186 -23.10 -1.77 13.36
N GLN A 187 -23.51 -1.81 12.08
CA GLN A 187 -24.91 -1.58 11.64
C GLN A 187 -25.84 -2.77 11.91
N LYS A 188 -25.40 -3.80 12.64
CA LYS A 188 -26.17 -5.03 12.93
C LYS A 188 -26.65 -5.80 11.70
N ASN A 189 -26.22 -5.44 10.53
CA ASN A 189 -26.46 -6.21 9.31
C ASN A 189 -25.42 -7.34 9.25
N ILE A 190 -25.89 -8.57 9.08
CA ILE A 190 -25.01 -9.71 8.86
C ILE A 190 -24.41 -9.53 7.46
N VAL A 191 -23.18 -9.05 7.40
CA VAL A 191 -22.43 -8.99 6.16
C VAL A 191 -21.60 -10.26 6.09
N THR A 192 -21.89 -11.10 5.12
CA THR A 192 -21.06 -12.25 4.81
C THR A 192 -19.88 -11.76 3.99
N ILE A 193 -18.68 -11.79 4.57
CA ILE A 193 -17.44 -11.44 3.86
C ILE A 193 -16.91 -12.72 3.24
N GLN A 194 -16.88 -12.76 1.92
CA GLN A 194 -16.28 -13.83 1.16
C GLN A 194 -14.86 -13.42 0.75
N ASN A 195 -13.88 -14.14 1.29
CA ASN A 195 -12.52 -14.12 0.75
C ASN A 195 -12.37 -15.27 -0.24
N ASP A 196 -11.47 -15.18 -1.20
CA ASP A 196 -11.30 -16.12 -2.34
C ASP A 196 -11.24 -17.61 -1.99
N LYS A 197 -11.16 -17.97 -0.73
CA LYS A 197 -11.07 -19.37 -0.28
C LYS A 197 -12.07 -19.81 0.79
N ASN A 198 -12.76 -18.91 1.49
CA ASN A 198 -13.69 -19.30 2.56
C ASN A 198 -14.75 -18.23 2.83
N LEU A 199 -15.95 -18.69 3.16
CA LEU A 199 -17.05 -17.84 3.63
C LEU A 199 -16.81 -17.55 5.13
N TYR A 200 -16.66 -16.28 5.50
CA TYR A 200 -16.52 -15.89 6.91
C TYR A 200 -17.73 -15.07 7.35
N THR A 201 -18.36 -15.48 8.44
CA THR A 201 -19.28 -14.62 9.17
C THR A 201 -18.42 -13.68 10.03
N CYS A 202 -18.49 -12.37 9.75
CA CYS A 202 -17.69 -11.40 10.49
C CYS A 202 -18.32 -11.16 11.86
N THR A 203 -17.78 -11.80 12.89
CA THR A 203 -18.04 -11.44 14.28
C THR A 203 -16.95 -10.49 14.79
N LYS A 204 -17.23 -9.66 15.79
CA LYS A 204 -16.25 -8.74 16.42
C LYS A 204 -14.93 -9.44 16.80
N GLU A 205 -14.96 -10.74 17.07
CA GLU A 205 -13.80 -11.53 17.45
C GLU A 205 -12.88 -11.85 16.26
N ILE A 206 -13.43 -12.13 15.08
CA ILE A 206 -12.61 -12.41 13.87
C ILE A 206 -11.83 -11.17 13.46
N LEU A 207 -12.40 -9.97 13.60
CA LEU A 207 -11.71 -8.71 13.39
C LEU A 207 -10.52 -8.53 14.33
N LYS A 208 -10.64 -8.93 15.61
CA LYS A 208 -9.52 -8.88 16.57
C LYS A 208 -8.36 -9.82 16.16
N TYR A 209 -8.64 -11.01 15.68
CA TYR A 209 -7.60 -11.99 15.29
C TYR A 209 -6.87 -11.60 14.01
N ARG A 210 -7.55 -11.00 13.03
CA ARG A 210 -6.89 -10.53 11.80
C ARG A 210 -6.04 -9.27 12.02
N ILE A 211 -6.47 -8.36 12.86
CA ILE A 211 -5.64 -7.20 13.27
C ILE A 211 -4.42 -7.66 14.08
N ALA A 212 -4.55 -8.71 14.89
CA ALA A 212 -3.42 -9.33 15.57
C ALA A 212 -2.48 -10.09 14.63
N GLY A 213 -2.97 -10.58 13.49
CA GLY A 213 -2.16 -11.22 12.44
C GLY A 213 -1.30 -10.22 11.64
N LEU A 214 -1.68 -8.94 11.62
CA LEU A 214 -0.87 -7.82 11.13
C LEU A 214 0.08 -7.27 12.20
N ARG A 215 -0.06 -7.64 13.47
CA ARG A 215 1.03 -7.50 14.42
C ARG A 215 2.12 -8.48 13.99
N MET A 216 3.12 -7.93 13.31
CA MET A 216 4.35 -8.67 13.09
C MET A 216 4.75 -9.30 14.42
N LYS A 217 4.89 -10.62 14.45
CA LYS A 217 5.49 -11.30 15.58
C LYS A 217 6.79 -10.57 15.87
N LYS A 218 6.89 -9.93 17.04
CA LYS A 218 8.19 -9.68 17.60
C LYS A 218 8.85 -11.06 17.71
N VAL A 219 9.84 -11.30 16.88
CA VAL A 219 10.77 -12.39 17.06
C VAL A 219 11.73 -11.96 18.14
#